data_8f5e51ec5a4efe1193d658906912ec95
#
_entry.id   8f5e51ec5a4efe1193d658906912ec95
#
_cell.length_a   1.000
_cell.length_b   1.000
_cell.length_c   1.000
_cell.angle_alpha   90.00
_cell.angle_beta   90.00
_cell.angle_gamma   90.00
#
_symmetry.space_group_name_H-M   'P 1'
#
loop_
_entity.id
_entity.type
_entity.pdbx_description
1 polymer ?
#
loop_
_entity_poly.entity_id
_entity_poly.type
_entity_poly.pdbx_seq_one_letter_code
_entity_poly.pdbx_strand_id
1 'polypeptide(L)'
;MKVRNVDNNFVAAIGKSGIYPFRLNICLYFADGFLIDAGSAFILKKIKNFLSDKKVDCVGITHVHEDHTGAAAWIKEHYNVPVYLHEASIEEAAVKSSIPLYRFLTWKNRKGFAADPMPEFIETEKYRFDVINSPGHHPHHVVFHEKNKGWLFTGDLYIGRRQAVAFKDENISDSINTIERLLTLDFDTIFCGHSGIIKNGKEKFREKLEIFLHLRDRVNALQSEGLSFEEIDKRLFPDKNIWELISRGEWSTLNMVKTV
;
A
#
# COMPACT_ATOMS: atom_id res chain seq x y z
N MET A 1 -18.40 0.51 -6.94
CA MET A 1 -17.63 0.70 -5.69
C MET A 1 -18.59 1.25 -4.63
N LYS A 2 -18.31 1.02 -3.34
CA LYS A 2 -19.01 1.71 -2.26
C LYS A 2 -18.32 3.05 -2.03
N VAL A 3 -19.04 4.15 -2.18
CA VAL A 3 -18.50 5.51 -2.05
C VAL A 3 -18.93 6.10 -0.72
N ARG A 4 -18.03 6.81 -0.05
CA ARG A 4 -18.26 7.52 1.22
C ARG A 4 -17.67 8.92 1.11
N ASN A 5 -18.47 9.94 1.36
CA ASN A 5 -17.97 11.30 1.55
C ASN A 5 -17.24 11.39 2.88
N VAL A 6 -16.02 11.93 2.84
CA VAL A 6 -15.17 12.16 4.01
C VAL A 6 -15.20 13.64 4.39
N ASP A 7 -15.13 14.51 3.38
CA ASP A 7 -15.27 15.95 3.46
C ASP A 7 -16.00 16.45 2.20
N ASN A 8 -16.33 17.73 2.09
CA ASN A 8 -17.06 18.31 0.95
C ASN A 8 -16.37 18.05 -0.41
N ASN A 9 -15.03 18.03 -0.42
CA ASN A 9 -14.22 17.82 -1.63
C ASN A 9 -13.40 16.52 -1.58
N PHE A 10 -13.71 15.60 -0.64
CA PHE A 10 -12.99 14.37 -0.48
C PHE A 10 -13.90 13.16 -0.36
N VAL A 11 -13.70 12.18 -1.21
CA VAL A 11 -14.44 10.92 -1.23
C VAL A 11 -13.51 9.71 -1.17
N ALA A 12 -13.90 8.70 -0.38
CA ALA A 12 -13.28 7.39 -0.37
C ALA A 12 -14.16 6.40 -1.12
N ALA A 13 -13.57 5.58 -1.98
CA ALA A 13 -14.26 4.57 -2.76
C ALA A 13 -13.65 3.18 -2.51
N ILE A 14 -14.47 2.24 -2.08
CA ILE A 14 -14.03 0.88 -1.75
C ILE A 14 -14.63 -0.11 -2.73
N GLY A 15 -13.79 -0.88 -3.41
CA GLY A 15 -14.16 -1.97 -4.31
C GLY A 15 -13.60 -3.30 -3.83
N LYS A 16 -14.26 -4.41 -4.17
CA LYS A 16 -13.70 -5.76 -3.98
C LYS A 16 -13.08 -6.23 -5.28
N SER A 17 -11.79 -6.54 -5.24
CA SER A 17 -11.00 -7.09 -6.33
C SER A 17 -10.79 -8.59 -6.13
N GLY A 18 -10.77 -9.36 -7.21
CA GLY A 18 -10.50 -10.79 -7.19
C GLY A 18 -11.74 -11.69 -7.19
N ILE A 19 -11.48 -12.96 -7.44
CA ILE A 19 -12.46 -14.05 -7.34
C ILE A 19 -12.37 -14.71 -5.95
N TYR A 20 -13.45 -15.33 -5.48
CA TYR A 20 -13.42 -16.10 -4.24
C TYR A 20 -12.48 -17.33 -4.38
N PRO A 21 -11.61 -17.63 -3.38
CA PRO A 21 -11.43 -16.95 -2.10
C PRO A 21 -10.45 -15.75 -2.12
N PHE A 22 -9.86 -15.41 -3.26
CA PHE A 22 -8.82 -14.38 -3.43
C PHE A 22 -9.40 -12.95 -3.50
N ARG A 23 -10.38 -12.63 -2.66
CA ARG A 23 -11.00 -11.30 -2.66
C ARG A 23 -10.36 -10.38 -1.62
N LEU A 24 -9.86 -9.22 -2.11
CA LEU A 24 -9.36 -8.15 -1.26
C LEU A 24 -10.15 -6.85 -1.52
N ASN A 25 -10.23 -6.01 -0.51
CA ASN A 25 -10.72 -4.65 -0.71
C ASN A 25 -9.64 -3.83 -1.39
N ILE A 26 -10.06 -2.91 -2.26
CA ILE A 26 -9.21 -1.88 -2.85
C ILE A 26 -9.84 -0.54 -2.51
N CYS A 27 -9.10 0.35 -1.91
CA CYS A 27 -9.53 1.68 -1.53
C CYS A 27 -8.88 2.72 -2.44
N LEU A 28 -9.67 3.61 -2.99
CA LEU A 28 -9.24 4.78 -3.74
C LEU A 28 -9.68 6.02 -3.01
N TYR A 29 -8.87 7.05 -3.04
CA TYR A 29 -9.15 8.31 -2.39
C TYR A 29 -9.07 9.43 -3.41
N PHE A 30 -10.16 10.20 -3.54
CA PHE A 30 -10.22 11.32 -4.47
C PHE A 30 -10.49 12.61 -3.70
N ALA A 31 -9.53 13.52 -3.71
CA ALA A 31 -9.55 14.76 -2.98
C ALA A 31 -9.27 15.94 -3.92
N ASP A 32 -10.32 16.68 -4.28
CA ASP A 32 -10.22 17.96 -5.01
C ASP A 32 -9.33 17.87 -6.27
N GLY A 33 -9.60 16.90 -7.15
CA GLY A 33 -8.83 16.66 -8.38
C GLY A 33 -7.65 15.69 -8.23
N PHE A 34 -7.17 15.46 -7.02
CA PHE A 34 -6.09 14.51 -6.74
C PHE A 34 -6.65 13.12 -6.46
N LEU A 35 -6.23 12.13 -7.26
CA LEU A 35 -6.54 10.72 -7.04
C LEU A 35 -5.33 10.03 -6.40
N ILE A 36 -5.54 9.40 -5.24
CA ILE A 36 -4.53 8.59 -4.55
C ILE A 36 -4.78 7.14 -4.88
N ASP A 37 -3.79 6.52 -5.50
CA ASP A 37 -3.78 5.20 -6.12
C ASP A 37 -4.80 5.03 -7.26
N ALA A 38 -4.52 4.08 -8.15
CA ALA A 38 -5.33 3.80 -9.34
C ALA A 38 -6.07 2.45 -9.25
N GLY A 39 -5.97 1.73 -8.13
CA GLY A 39 -6.63 0.47 -7.92
C GLY A 39 -6.18 -0.65 -8.87
N SER A 40 -6.89 -1.78 -8.87
CA SER A 40 -6.52 -2.96 -9.66
C SER A 40 -7.22 -3.03 -11.02
N ALA A 41 -6.56 -3.65 -12.00
CA ALA A 41 -7.14 -3.89 -13.32
C ALA A 41 -8.38 -4.82 -13.27
N PHE A 42 -8.51 -5.64 -12.22
CA PHE A 42 -9.68 -6.50 -12.03
C PHE A 42 -10.98 -5.70 -11.87
N ILE A 43 -10.94 -4.53 -11.25
CA ILE A 43 -12.11 -3.67 -11.01
C ILE A 43 -12.11 -2.42 -11.91
N LEU A 44 -11.36 -2.40 -13.01
CA LEU A 44 -11.23 -1.25 -13.91
C LEU A 44 -12.59 -0.65 -14.33
N LYS A 45 -13.59 -1.49 -14.67
CA LYS A 45 -14.93 -0.98 -15.01
C LYS A 45 -15.58 -0.19 -13.86
N LYS A 46 -15.37 -0.64 -12.61
CA LYS A 46 -15.91 0.06 -11.44
C LYS A 46 -15.16 1.37 -11.15
N ILE A 47 -13.86 1.40 -11.44
CA ILE A 47 -13.03 2.61 -11.31
C ILE A 47 -13.46 3.64 -12.37
N LYS A 48 -13.65 3.22 -13.62
CA LYS A 48 -14.19 4.06 -14.70
C LYS A 48 -15.51 4.72 -14.32
N ASN A 49 -16.43 3.94 -13.79
CA ASN A 49 -17.73 4.47 -13.33
C ASN A 49 -17.59 5.41 -12.12
N PHE A 50 -16.64 5.16 -11.21
CA PHE A 50 -16.38 6.04 -10.07
C PHE A 50 -15.82 7.40 -10.50
N LEU A 51 -14.99 7.42 -11.53
CA LEU A 51 -14.31 8.62 -12.02
C LEU A 51 -15.09 9.37 -13.11
N SER A 52 -16.20 8.82 -13.63
CA SER A 52 -16.92 9.35 -14.81
C SER A 52 -17.46 10.77 -14.66
N ASP A 53 -17.73 11.20 -13.44
CA ASP A 53 -18.24 12.54 -13.09
C ASP A 53 -17.19 13.42 -12.40
N LYS A 54 -15.93 12.98 -12.37
CA LYS A 54 -14.86 13.65 -11.64
C LYS A 54 -13.84 14.29 -12.58
N LYS A 55 -13.44 15.49 -12.25
CA LYS A 55 -12.30 16.14 -12.88
C LYS A 55 -11.05 15.66 -12.17
N VAL A 56 -10.34 14.71 -12.78
CA VAL A 56 -9.03 14.26 -12.29
C VAL A 56 -7.98 15.22 -12.83
N ASP A 57 -7.18 15.83 -11.95
CA ASP A 57 -6.10 16.74 -12.31
C ASP A 57 -4.73 16.07 -12.22
N CYS A 58 -4.57 15.11 -11.29
CA CYS A 58 -3.37 14.27 -11.18
C CYS A 58 -3.64 13.00 -10.38
N VAL A 59 -2.72 12.05 -10.49
CA VAL A 59 -2.71 10.80 -9.71
C VAL A 59 -1.39 10.69 -8.95
N GLY A 60 -1.42 10.33 -7.69
CA GLY A 60 -0.25 9.94 -6.90
C GLY A 60 -0.34 8.47 -6.52
N ILE A 61 0.64 7.69 -6.91
CA ILE A 61 0.70 6.25 -6.64
C ILE A 61 1.62 6.01 -5.44
N THR A 62 1.10 5.31 -4.43
CA THR A 62 1.88 5.00 -3.21
C THR A 62 3.05 4.06 -3.49
N HIS A 63 2.85 3.05 -4.34
CA HIS A 63 3.88 2.11 -4.78
C HIS A 63 3.41 1.34 -6.04
N VAL A 64 4.32 0.57 -6.67
CA VAL A 64 4.13 0.05 -8.03
C VAL A 64 3.24 -1.20 -8.13
N HIS A 65 2.80 -1.81 -7.04
CA HIS A 65 1.98 -3.04 -7.08
C HIS A 65 0.71 -2.89 -7.92
N GLU A 66 0.21 -4.00 -8.46
CA GLU A 66 -0.88 -4.06 -9.46
C GLU A 66 -2.23 -3.58 -8.94
N ASP A 67 -2.44 -3.65 -7.65
CA ASP A 67 -3.66 -3.17 -6.98
C ASP A 67 -3.65 -1.67 -6.67
N HIS A 68 -2.53 -1.02 -6.87
CA HIS A 68 -2.37 0.44 -6.78
C HIS A 68 -2.20 1.08 -8.15
N THR A 69 -1.76 0.32 -9.17
CA THR A 69 -1.43 0.83 -10.51
C THR A 69 -2.33 0.32 -11.64
N GLY A 70 -3.30 -0.55 -11.35
CA GLY A 70 -4.04 -1.31 -12.36
C GLY A 70 -4.83 -0.49 -13.37
N ALA A 71 -5.34 0.70 -12.99
CA ALA A 71 -6.02 1.61 -13.89
C ALA A 71 -5.16 2.79 -14.36
N ALA A 72 -3.91 2.90 -13.92
CA ALA A 72 -3.05 4.06 -14.19
C ALA A 72 -2.90 4.37 -15.69
N ALA A 73 -2.64 3.36 -16.51
CA ALA A 73 -2.55 3.51 -17.98
C ALA A 73 -3.82 4.13 -18.57
N TRP A 74 -5.01 3.61 -18.18
CA TRP A 74 -6.27 4.14 -18.67
C TRP A 74 -6.53 5.56 -18.17
N ILE A 75 -6.21 5.87 -16.91
CA ILE A 75 -6.41 7.22 -16.35
C ILE A 75 -5.53 8.22 -17.10
N LYS A 76 -4.25 7.90 -17.32
CA LYS A 76 -3.32 8.76 -18.06
C LYS A 76 -3.79 9.02 -19.49
N GLU A 77 -4.22 7.98 -20.20
CA GLU A 77 -4.73 8.08 -21.57
C GLU A 77 -6.07 8.87 -21.64
N HIS A 78 -6.98 8.65 -20.67
CA HIS A 78 -8.33 9.21 -20.73
C HIS A 78 -8.42 10.66 -20.26
N TYR A 79 -7.70 11.01 -19.19
CA TYR A 79 -7.71 12.35 -18.59
C TYR A 79 -6.56 13.22 -19.07
N ASN A 80 -5.52 12.62 -19.67
CA ASN A 80 -4.29 13.31 -20.11
C ASN A 80 -3.62 14.08 -18.95
N VAL A 81 -3.50 13.45 -17.80
CA VAL A 81 -2.96 14.03 -16.57
C VAL A 81 -1.67 13.35 -16.13
N PRO A 82 -0.84 14.01 -15.30
CA PRO A 82 0.32 13.34 -14.71
C PRO A 82 -0.09 12.21 -13.77
N VAL A 83 0.68 11.12 -13.83
CA VAL A 83 0.59 9.97 -12.91
C VAL A 83 1.93 9.85 -12.23
N TYR A 84 2.00 10.35 -11.00
CA TYR A 84 3.21 10.41 -10.21
C TYR A 84 3.52 9.07 -9.54
N LEU A 85 4.78 8.67 -9.63
CA LEU A 85 5.31 7.45 -9.00
C LEU A 85 6.75 7.72 -8.54
N HIS A 86 7.18 7.04 -7.48
CA HIS A 86 8.58 7.11 -7.04
C HIS A 86 9.51 6.83 -8.22
N GLU A 87 10.53 7.68 -8.42
CA GLU A 87 11.37 7.66 -9.62
C GLU A 87 12.01 6.30 -9.92
N ALA A 88 12.47 5.59 -8.88
CA ALA A 88 13.07 4.26 -9.01
C ALA A 88 12.09 3.15 -9.47
N SER A 89 10.79 3.42 -9.50
CA SER A 89 9.76 2.48 -9.99
C SER A 89 9.21 2.83 -11.38
N ILE A 90 9.68 3.91 -12.01
CA ILE A 90 9.16 4.39 -13.32
C ILE A 90 9.43 3.37 -14.43
N GLU A 91 10.64 2.82 -14.48
CA GLU A 91 11.01 1.82 -15.49
C GLU A 91 10.16 0.55 -15.39
N GLU A 92 9.91 0.09 -14.16
CA GLU A 92 9.02 -1.05 -13.91
C GLU A 92 7.59 -0.73 -14.32
N ALA A 93 7.10 0.49 -14.04
CA ALA A 93 5.76 0.92 -14.42
C ALA A 93 5.56 1.00 -15.94
N ALA A 94 6.60 1.31 -16.71
CA ALA A 94 6.54 1.45 -18.16
C ALA A 94 6.22 0.15 -18.89
N VAL A 95 6.51 -1.00 -18.29
CA VAL A 95 6.23 -2.31 -18.88
C VAL A 95 4.98 -2.95 -18.28
N LYS A 96 4.30 -3.81 -19.07
CA LYS A 96 3.18 -4.61 -18.58
C LYS A 96 3.66 -5.55 -17.48
N SER A 97 2.96 -5.60 -16.34
CA SER A 97 3.32 -6.53 -15.27
C SER A 97 3.09 -7.99 -15.69
N SER A 98 3.93 -8.88 -15.15
CA SER A 98 3.79 -10.33 -15.28
C SER A 98 3.81 -10.92 -13.88
N ILE A 99 2.66 -11.32 -13.37
CA ILE A 99 2.47 -11.74 -11.98
C ILE A 99 2.03 -13.19 -11.88
N PRO A 100 2.31 -13.87 -10.76
CA PRO A 100 1.85 -15.24 -10.51
C PRO A 100 0.33 -15.38 -10.59
N LEU A 101 -0.14 -16.60 -10.85
CA LEU A 101 -1.56 -16.88 -11.06
C LEU A 101 -2.45 -16.40 -9.91
N TYR A 102 -2.04 -16.59 -8.66
CA TYR A 102 -2.84 -16.17 -7.50
C TYR A 102 -3.02 -14.64 -7.44
N ARG A 103 -1.98 -13.84 -7.77
CA ARG A 103 -2.07 -12.38 -7.91
C ARG A 103 -2.92 -12.00 -9.11
N PHE A 104 -2.78 -12.72 -10.25
CA PHE A 104 -3.60 -12.48 -11.43
C PHE A 104 -5.10 -12.70 -11.15
N LEU A 105 -5.46 -13.72 -10.38
CA LEU A 105 -6.85 -13.98 -9.96
C LEU A 105 -7.38 -12.90 -8.99
N THR A 106 -6.49 -12.20 -8.30
CA THR A 106 -6.83 -11.13 -7.36
C THR A 106 -6.87 -9.77 -8.04
N TRP A 107 -5.87 -9.42 -8.85
CA TRP A 107 -5.65 -8.05 -9.35
C TRP A 107 -5.62 -7.92 -10.86
N LYS A 108 -5.30 -8.99 -11.61
CA LYS A 108 -4.90 -9.03 -13.04
C LYS A 108 -3.59 -8.26 -13.29
N ASN A 109 -2.99 -8.48 -14.45
CA ASN A 109 -1.83 -7.72 -14.88
C ASN A 109 -2.23 -6.26 -15.18
N ARG A 110 -1.42 -5.30 -14.73
CA ARG A 110 -1.52 -3.91 -15.18
C ARG A 110 -0.94 -3.75 -16.58
N LYS A 111 -1.44 -2.79 -17.34
CA LYS A 111 -0.77 -2.30 -18.54
C LYS A 111 0.41 -1.41 -18.14
N GLY A 112 1.47 -1.39 -18.94
CA GLY A 112 2.54 -0.39 -18.81
C GLY A 112 1.98 1.03 -19.00
N PHE A 113 2.55 1.99 -18.28
CA PHE A 113 2.20 3.41 -18.40
C PHE A 113 3.45 4.27 -18.17
N ALA A 114 3.46 5.44 -18.82
CA ALA A 114 4.49 6.44 -18.58
C ALA A 114 4.16 7.20 -17.28
N ALA A 115 4.90 6.92 -16.22
CA ALA A 115 4.79 7.65 -14.96
C ALA A 115 5.66 8.90 -14.98
N ASP A 116 5.23 9.89 -14.20
CA ASP A 116 5.99 11.11 -13.95
C ASP A 116 6.68 10.99 -12.58
N PRO A 117 7.88 11.56 -12.37
CA PRO A 117 8.55 11.52 -11.09
C PRO A 117 7.69 12.13 -9.97
N MET A 118 7.67 11.48 -8.81
CA MET A 118 6.91 11.93 -7.66
C MET A 118 7.48 13.26 -7.12
N PRO A 119 6.68 14.33 -7.02
CA PRO A 119 7.13 15.60 -6.45
C PRO A 119 7.22 15.50 -4.91
N GLU A 120 7.84 16.51 -4.27
CA GLU A 120 7.93 16.59 -2.81
C GLU A 120 6.55 16.83 -2.14
N PHE A 121 5.63 17.44 -2.86
CA PHE A 121 4.24 17.64 -2.43
C PHE A 121 3.30 17.72 -3.64
N ILE A 122 2.02 17.43 -3.40
CA ILE A 122 0.93 17.63 -4.36
C ILE A 122 -0.04 18.65 -3.77
N GLU A 123 -0.34 19.68 -4.53
CA GLU A 123 -1.23 20.77 -4.12
C GLU A 123 -2.47 20.82 -5.00
N THR A 124 -3.64 20.97 -4.39
CA THR A 124 -4.93 21.22 -5.03
C THR A 124 -5.45 22.60 -4.58
N GLU A 125 -6.63 23.01 -5.00
CA GLU A 125 -7.22 24.26 -4.51
C GLU A 125 -7.49 24.23 -2.99
N LYS A 126 -7.77 23.03 -2.43
CA LYS A 126 -8.21 22.88 -1.02
C LYS A 126 -7.21 22.20 -0.11
N TYR A 127 -6.29 21.41 -0.65
CA TYR A 127 -5.42 20.53 0.12
C TYR A 127 -3.97 20.60 -0.36
N ARG A 128 -3.06 20.37 0.58
CA ARG A 128 -1.65 20.15 0.31
C ARG A 128 -1.23 18.82 0.93
N PHE A 129 -0.72 17.92 0.11
CA PHE A 129 -0.23 16.60 0.50
C PHE A 129 1.29 16.57 0.42
N ASP A 130 1.97 16.57 1.56
CA ASP A 130 3.41 16.32 1.59
C ASP A 130 3.67 14.85 1.26
N VAL A 131 4.64 14.60 0.36
CA VAL A 131 5.03 13.24 -0.05
C VAL A 131 6.21 12.79 0.79
N ILE A 132 6.07 11.65 1.44
CA ILE A 132 7.07 11.16 2.39
C ILE A 132 7.48 9.75 1.99
N ASN A 133 8.77 9.55 1.71
CA ASN A 133 9.33 8.23 1.47
C ASN A 133 9.09 7.34 2.68
N SER A 134 8.53 6.17 2.47
CA SER A 134 8.09 5.27 3.53
C SER A 134 8.39 3.80 3.18
N PRO A 135 9.69 3.45 3.00
CA PRO A 135 10.08 2.08 2.71
C PRO A 135 9.62 1.13 3.82
N GLY A 136 9.42 -0.12 3.45
CA GLY A 136 8.98 -1.20 4.33
C GLY A 136 8.11 -2.21 3.61
N HIS A 137 6.88 -1.86 3.25
CA HIS A 137 6.04 -2.70 2.41
C HIS A 137 6.59 -2.85 0.98
N HIS A 138 7.21 -1.81 0.47
CA HIS A 138 7.95 -1.79 -0.79
C HIS A 138 9.13 -0.82 -0.63
N PRO A 139 10.31 -1.05 -1.20
CA PRO A 139 11.47 -0.16 -1.02
C PRO A 139 11.21 1.27 -1.52
N HIS A 140 10.37 1.43 -2.54
CA HIS A 140 10.03 2.72 -3.14
C HIS A 140 8.58 3.16 -2.80
N HIS A 141 8.11 2.80 -1.60
CA HIS A 141 6.79 3.21 -1.12
C HIS A 141 6.81 4.65 -0.64
N VAL A 142 5.71 5.38 -0.87
CA VAL A 142 5.47 6.72 -0.33
C VAL A 142 4.12 6.78 0.39
N VAL A 143 4.01 7.67 1.37
CA VAL A 143 2.75 8.09 1.99
C VAL A 143 2.47 9.55 1.66
N PHE A 144 1.19 9.93 1.67
CA PHE A 144 0.77 11.32 1.50
C PHE A 144 0.22 11.84 2.82
N HIS A 145 0.74 13.00 3.28
CA HIS A 145 0.33 13.61 4.54
C HIS A 145 -0.34 14.97 4.30
N GLU A 146 -1.60 15.08 4.64
CA GLU A 146 -2.33 16.35 4.71
C GLU A 146 -2.37 16.82 6.17
N LYS A 147 -1.46 17.73 6.50
CA LYS A 147 -1.18 18.18 7.87
C LYS A 147 -2.36 18.91 8.51
N ASN A 148 -3.05 19.79 7.76
CA ASN A 148 -4.10 20.63 8.32
C ASN A 148 -5.35 19.85 8.75
N LYS A 149 -5.59 18.68 8.11
CA LYS A 149 -6.70 17.77 8.44
C LYS A 149 -6.25 16.60 9.34
N GLY A 150 -4.95 16.44 9.55
CA GLY A 150 -4.39 15.29 10.25
C GLY A 150 -4.65 13.98 9.51
N TRP A 151 -4.52 13.97 8.18
CA TRP A 151 -4.74 12.80 7.33
C TRP A 151 -3.44 12.19 6.84
N LEU A 152 -3.30 10.89 6.97
CA LEU A 152 -2.16 10.14 6.45
C LEU A 152 -2.65 9.02 5.53
N PHE A 153 -2.32 9.09 4.25
CA PHE A 153 -2.61 8.07 3.24
C PHE A 153 -1.44 7.11 3.18
N THR A 154 -1.65 5.91 3.69
CA THR A 154 -0.56 4.99 4.01
C THR A 154 -0.33 3.91 2.98
N GLY A 155 -1.08 3.89 1.85
CA GLY A 155 -1.01 2.75 0.94
C GLY A 155 -1.11 1.45 1.73
N ASP A 156 -0.08 0.63 1.64
CA ASP A 156 -0.02 -0.69 2.29
C ASP A 156 0.92 -0.77 3.50
N LEU A 157 1.54 0.34 3.88
CA LEU A 157 2.36 0.38 5.10
C LEU A 157 1.56 0.00 6.36
N TYR A 158 0.25 0.34 6.38
CA TYR A 158 -0.67 -0.05 7.45
C TYR A 158 -1.90 -0.77 6.88
N ILE A 159 -1.88 -2.07 6.74
CA ILE A 159 -3.06 -2.88 6.38
C ILE A 159 -3.84 -3.28 7.64
N GLY A 160 -3.14 -3.43 8.76
CA GLY A 160 -3.69 -3.78 10.06
C GLY A 160 -2.60 -3.83 11.12
N ARG A 161 -3.03 -4.01 12.37
CA ARG A 161 -2.12 -4.11 13.51
C ARG A 161 -1.17 -5.30 13.38
N ARG A 162 -1.72 -6.49 13.04
CA ARG A 162 -0.95 -7.71 12.85
C ARG A 162 -0.76 -7.98 11.36
N GLN A 163 0.46 -8.31 10.99
CA GLN A 163 0.79 -8.78 9.67
C GLN A 163 0.98 -10.29 9.71
N ALA A 164 0.23 -11.01 8.86
CA ALA A 164 0.22 -12.46 8.86
C ALA A 164 1.40 -13.06 8.07
N VAL A 165 1.82 -12.37 7.02
CA VAL A 165 2.93 -12.73 6.13
C VAL A 165 3.52 -11.46 5.54
N ALA A 166 4.75 -11.51 5.03
CA ALA A 166 5.36 -10.44 4.25
C ALA A 166 5.64 -10.89 2.82
N PHE A 167 5.59 -9.97 1.87
CA PHE A 167 6.13 -10.16 0.54
C PHE A 167 7.65 -10.39 0.59
N LYS A 168 8.19 -10.95 -0.47
CA LYS A 168 9.63 -11.21 -0.60
C LYS A 168 10.46 -9.91 -0.60
N ASP A 169 9.91 -8.81 -1.07
CA ASP A 169 10.51 -7.47 -1.16
C ASP A 169 10.11 -6.52 -0.01
N GLU A 170 9.28 -7.01 0.93
CA GLU A 170 9.02 -6.30 2.19
C GLU A 170 10.21 -6.38 3.14
N ASN A 171 10.44 -5.30 3.87
CA ASN A 171 11.45 -5.19 4.91
C ASN A 171 10.83 -4.68 6.21
N ILE A 172 10.82 -5.53 7.25
CA ILE A 172 10.20 -5.18 8.54
C ILE A 172 11.03 -4.14 9.30
N SER A 173 12.36 -4.19 9.22
CA SER A 173 13.23 -3.17 9.83
C SER A 173 13.00 -1.78 9.21
N ASP A 174 12.84 -1.70 7.88
CA ASP A 174 12.48 -0.47 7.20
C ASP A 174 11.08 0.02 7.62
N SER A 175 10.12 -0.91 7.78
CA SER A 175 8.79 -0.59 8.29
C SER A 175 8.83 -0.01 9.71
N ILE A 176 9.66 -0.56 10.61
CA ILE A 176 9.91 -0.04 11.96
C ILE A 176 10.41 1.41 11.87
N ASN A 177 11.52 1.63 11.17
CA ASN A 177 12.14 2.95 11.01
C ASN A 177 11.17 3.98 10.40
N THR A 178 10.38 3.55 9.41
CA THR A 178 9.38 4.40 8.77
C THR A 178 8.25 4.76 9.75
N ILE A 179 7.70 3.79 10.48
CA ILE A 179 6.63 4.03 11.46
C ILE A 179 7.12 4.97 12.57
N GLU A 180 8.32 4.76 13.12
CA GLU A 180 8.91 5.64 14.14
C GLU A 180 8.97 7.08 13.65
N ARG A 181 9.45 7.30 12.41
CA ARG A 181 9.53 8.62 11.80
C ARG A 181 8.12 9.22 11.55
N LEU A 182 7.17 8.44 11.04
CA LEU A 182 5.80 8.92 10.82
C LEU A 182 5.08 9.28 12.12
N LEU A 183 5.36 8.61 13.22
CA LEU A 183 4.79 8.93 14.54
C LEU A 183 5.19 10.33 15.08
N THR A 184 6.23 10.94 14.53
CA THR A 184 6.60 12.33 14.84
C THR A 184 5.69 13.36 14.16
N LEU A 185 4.97 12.97 13.11
CA LEU A 185 4.04 13.85 12.39
C LEU A 185 2.74 14.03 13.17
N ASP A 186 2.00 15.08 12.82
CA ASP A 186 0.68 15.31 13.39
C ASP A 186 -0.41 14.76 12.47
N PHE A 187 -0.98 13.61 12.85
CA PHE A 187 -2.12 12.98 12.16
C PHE A 187 -2.97 12.17 13.15
N ASP A 188 -4.26 12.04 12.83
CA ASP A 188 -5.22 11.22 13.57
C ASP A 188 -5.83 10.13 12.70
N THR A 189 -6.06 10.41 11.42
CA THR A 189 -6.77 9.50 10.53
C THR A 189 -5.83 8.89 9.50
N ILE A 190 -5.81 7.55 9.44
CA ILE A 190 -5.14 6.78 8.38
C ILE A 190 -6.13 6.45 7.28
N PHE A 191 -5.69 6.58 6.03
CA PHE A 191 -6.36 6.12 4.81
C PHE A 191 -5.53 5.02 4.18
N CYS A 192 -5.96 3.76 4.39
CA CYS A 192 -5.23 2.55 3.99
C CYS A 192 -5.70 2.04 2.64
N GLY A 193 -4.81 1.45 1.82
CA GLY A 193 -5.12 0.86 0.52
C GLY A 193 -6.15 -0.28 0.58
N HIS A 194 -6.25 -0.98 1.71
CA HIS A 194 -7.13 -2.15 1.86
C HIS A 194 -8.14 -2.05 3.00
N SER A 195 -7.78 -1.43 4.11
CA SER A 195 -8.61 -1.37 5.32
C SER A 195 -9.51 -0.13 5.39
N GLY A 196 -9.36 0.80 4.43
CA GLY A 196 -10.16 2.02 4.36
C GLY A 196 -9.74 3.05 5.40
N ILE A 197 -10.72 3.70 6.02
CA ILE A 197 -10.53 4.84 6.93
C ILE A 197 -10.40 4.34 8.36
N ILE A 198 -9.31 4.66 9.02
CA ILE A 198 -8.96 4.22 10.37
C ILE A 198 -8.72 5.45 11.25
N LYS A 199 -9.49 5.59 12.30
CA LYS A 199 -9.34 6.63 13.32
C LYS A 199 -8.30 6.24 14.37
N ASN A 200 -7.82 7.22 15.14
CA ASN A 200 -6.77 7.06 16.14
C ASN A 200 -5.48 6.51 15.52
N GLY A 201 -5.09 7.07 14.37
CA GLY A 201 -4.03 6.55 13.51
C GLY A 201 -2.70 6.38 14.23
N LYS A 202 -2.29 7.36 15.07
CA LYS A 202 -1.05 7.26 15.85
C LYS A 202 -1.04 6.09 16.82
N GLU A 203 -2.17 5.83 17.50
CA GLU A 203 -2.31 4.68 18.39
C GLU A 203 -2.18 3.37 17.61
N LYS A 204 -2.84 3.30 16.46
CA LYS A 204 -2.78 2.11 15.59
C LYS A 204 -1.38 1.84 15.05
N PHE A 205 -0.62 2.87 14.72
CA PHE A 205 0.78 2.71 14.35
C PHE A 205 1.66 2.30 15.54
N ARG A 206 1.45 2.84 16.76
CA ARG A 206 2.17 2.39 17.95
C ARG A 206 1.92 0.90 18.24
N GLU A 207 0.65 0.45 18.19
CA GLU A 207 0.30 -0.97 18.34
C GLU A 207 1.02 -1.86 17.31
N LYS A 208 1.12 -1.42 16.04
CA LYS A 208 1.85 -2.17 15.00
C LYS A 208 3.35 -2.17 15.27
N LEU A 209 3.92 -1.02 15.64
CA LEU A 209 5.33 -0.88 15.98
C LEU A 209 5.74 -1.81 17.13
N GLU A 210 4.97 -1.84 18.22
CA GLU A 210 5.22 -2.73 19.36
C GLU A 210 5.26 -4.20 18.94
N ILE A 211 4.37 -4.63 18.04
CA ILE A 211 4.37 -6.00 17.52
C ILE A 211 5.64 -6.29 16.71
N PHE A 212 6.07 -5.36 15.87
CA PHE A 212 7.29 -5.53 15.08
C PHE A 212 8.55 -5.52 15.94
N LEU A 213 8.64 -4.62 16.92
CA LEU A 213 9.73 -4.58 17.88
C LEU A 213 9.82 -5.89 18.69
N HIS A 214 8.66 -6.38 19.16
CA HIS A 214 8.62 -7.68 19.86
C HIS A 214 9.06 -8.84 18.96
N LEU A 215 8.67 -8.85 17.69
CA LEU A 215 9.14 -9.86 16.73
C LEU A 215 10.66 -9.77 16.57
N ARG A 216 11.22 -8.57 16.38
CA ARG A 216 12.65 -8.33 16.27
C ARG A 216 13.43 -8.85 17.47
N ASP A 217 12.96 -8.52 18.68
CA ASP A 217 13.63 -8.95 19.92
C ASP A 217 13.65 -10.48 20.04
N ARG A 218 12.55 -11.15 19.66
CA ARG A 218 12.46 -12.62 19.66
C ARG A 218 13.36 -13.26 18.62
N VAL A 219 13.43 -12.70 17.40
CA VAL A 219 14.32 -13.19 16.34
C VAL A 219 15.77 -13.04 16.77
N ASN A 220 16.17 -11.87 17.30
CA ASN A 220 17.53 -11.63 17.78
C ASN A 220 17.95 -12.58 18.91
N ALA A 221 17.05 -12.83 19.86
CA ALA A 221 17.30 -13.78 20.95
C ALA A 221 17.58 -15.20 20.41
N LEU A 222 16.75 -15.68 19.49
CA LEU A 222 16.90 -17.03 18.91
C LEU A 222 18.13 -17.13 17.98
N GLN A 223 18.46 -16.06 17.25
CA GLN A 223 19.74 -16.01 16.51
C GLN A 223 20.96 -16.10 17.44
N SER A 224 20.91 -15.45 18.60
CA SER A 224 21.96 -15.54 19.62
C SER A 224 22.09 -16.93 20.22
N GLU A 225 21.04 -17.76 20.19
CA GLU A 225 21.05 -19.18 20.50
C GLU A 225 21.64 -20.05 19.36
N GLY A 226 21.98 -19.46 18.21
CA GLY A 226 22.57 -20.13 17.04
C GLY A 226 21.56 -20.73 16.07
N LEU A 227 20.26 -20.40 16.16
CA LEU A 227 19.25 -20.89 15.24
C LEU A 227 19.33 -20.17 13.88
N SER A 228 19.11 -20.93 12.80
CA SER A 228 18.88 -20.38 11.45
C SER A 228 17.54 -19.67 11.34
N PHE A 229 17.38 -18.79 10.35
CA PHE A 229 16.09 -18.12 10.11
C PHE A 229 14.94 -19.10 9.86
N GLU A 230 15.21 -20.21 9.19
CA GLU A 230 14.24 -21.28 8.92
C GLU A 230 13.79 -21.99 10.21
N GLU A 231 14.69 -22.19 11.17
CA GLU A 231 14.37 -22.77 12.48
C GLU A 231 13.60 -21.78 13.35
N ILE A 232 14.00 -20.50 13.31
CA ILE A 232 13.31 -19.39 13.99
C ILE A 232 11.88 -19.26 13.45
N ASP A 233 11.69 -19.25 12.12
CA ASP A 233 10.37 -19.18 11.50
C ASP A 233 9.46 -20.32 11.97
N LYS A 234 9.94 -21.57 11.96
CA LYS A 234 9.20 -22.74 12.45
C LYS A 234 8.84 -22.62 13.94
N ARG A 235 9.73 -22.04 14.75
CA ARG A 235 9.52 -21.87 16.19
C ARG A 235 8.54 -20.75 16.52
N LEU A 236 8.58 -19.64 15.77
CA LEU A 236 7.71 -18.48 15.98
C LEU A 236 6.36 -18.63 15.30
N PHE A 237 6.30 -19.32 14.17
CA PHE A 237 5.13 -19.48 13.30
C PHE A 237 4.95 -20.97 12.93
N PRO A 238 4.59 -21.84 13.91
CA PRO A 238 4.46 -23.28 13.67
C PRO A 238 3.34 -23.62 12.68
N ASP A 239 2.27 -22.81 12.67
CA ASP A 239 1.13 -22.99 11.77
C ASP A 239 1.37 -22.20 10.48
N LYS A 240 1.51 -22.90 9.36
CA LYS A 240 1.71 -22.26 8.06
C LYS A 240 0.46 -21.55 7.58
N ASN A 241 0.66 -20.30 7.16
CA ASN A 241 -0.40 -19.51 6.56
C ASN A 241 -0.76 -20.07 5.17
N ILE A 242 -2.06 -20.13 4.84
CA ILE A 242 -2.52 -20.61 3.53
C ILE A 242 -1.90 -19.80 2.37
N TRP A 243 -1.60 -18.53 2.57
CA TRP A 243 -0.96 -17.68 1.57
C TRP A 243 0.47 -18.11 1.24
N GLU A 244 1.22 -18.67 2.20
CA GLU A 244 2.55 -19.22 1.95
C GLU A 244 2.49 -20.40 0.95
N LEU A 245 1.50 -21.28 1.12
CA LEU A 245 1.31 -22.43 0.23
C LEU A 245 0.88 -21.97 -1.17
N ILE A 246 -0.08 -21.06 -1.25
CA ILE A 246 -0.63 -20.57 -2.52
C ILE A 246 0.41 -19.76 -3.29
N SER A 247 1.20 -18.92 -2.60
CA SER A 247 2.22 -18.06 -3.20
C SER A 247 3.56 -18.78 -3.43
N ARG A 248 3.70 -20.04 -2.96
CA ARG A 248 4.97 -20.78 -2.96
C ARG A 248 6.09 -20.03 -2.27
N GLY A 249 5.77 -19.36 -1.15
CA GLY A 249 6.73 -18.62 -0.33
C GLY A 249 6.99 -17.18 -0.79
N GLU A 250 6.36 -16.69 -1.86
CA GLU A 250 6.44 -15.25 -2.21
C GLU A 250 5.86 -14.39 -1.07
N TRP A 251 4.79 -14.86 -0.44
CA TRP A 251 4.27 -14.36 0.83
C TRP A 251 4.57 -15.37 1.93
N SER A 252 5.35 -14.99 2.94
CA SER A 252 5.70 -15.92 4.02
C SER A 252 6.02 -15.21 5.34
N THR A 253 5.91 -15.96 6.43
CA THR A 253 6.43 -15.56 7.74
C THR A 253 7.95 -15.53 7.76
N LEU A 254 8.60 -16.40 6.98
CA LEU A 254 10.06 -16.42 6.81
C LEU A 254 10.60 -15.09 6.25
N ASN A 255 9.87 -14.42 5.35
CA ASN A 255 10.25 -13.09 4.86
C ASN A 255 10.23 -12.06 6.00
N MET A 256 9.26 -12.15 6.94
CA MET A 256 9.24 -11.30 8.13
C MET A 256 10.45 -11.56 9.03
N VAL A 257 10.78 -12.84 9.28
CA VAL A 257 11.91 -13.24 10.14
C VAL A 257 13.26 -12.80 9.56
N LYS A 258 13.42 -12.86 8.24
CA LYS A 258 14.68 -12.49 7.55
C LYS A 258 14.95 -11.00 7.52
N THR A 259 13.94 -10.16 7.71
CA THR A 259 14.03 -8.70 7.49
C THR A 259 13.79 -7.86 8.74
N VAL A 260 13.51 -8.50 9.87
CA VAL A 260 13.27 -7.81 11.14
C VAL A 260 14.57 -7.58 11.94
#